data_252fc009021e15bc46c37d50714d373e
#
_entry.id   252fc009021e15bc46c37d50714d373e
#
_cell.length_a   1.000
_cell.length_b   1.000
_cell.length_c   1.000
_cell.angle_alpha   90.00
_cell.angle_beta   90.00
_cell.angle_gamma   90.00
#
_symmetry.space_group_name_H-M   'P 1'
#
loop_
_entity.id
_entity.type
_entity.pdbx_description
1 polymer ?
#
loop_
_entity_poly.entity_id
_entity_poly.type
_entity_poly.pdbx_seq_one_letter_code
_entity_poly.pdbx_strand_id
1 'polypeptide(L)'
;MPTGHAESMDPPRRLAPQALLTSLYAAFNRRDIPTLLAAMTPDVSWPNGWEGGVIRGRDQVSAYWRRQWDQLDPTVTPTAFRTEADGRIAVTVHQVVHDKAGATLADHTVTHVYRLGDGLVTEMEIRE
;
A
#
# COMPACT_ATOMS: atom_id res chain seq x y z
N MET A 1 -23.46 -26.75 13.44
CA MET A 1 -23.06 -26.48 13.08
C MET A 1 -22.61 -26.12 12.75
N PRO A 2 -22.40 -26.06 12.68
CA PRO A 2 -21.80 -25.66 12.25
C PRO A 2 -21.31 -25.06 11.96
N THR A 3 -21.14 -24.95 11.88
CA THR A 3 -20.66 -24.44 11.47
C THR A 3 -20.35 -23.72 11.43
N GLY A 4 -20.40 -23.69 11.51
CA GLY A 4 -20.03 -23.04 11.31
C GLY A 4 -19.56 -22.47 11.72
N HIS A 5 -19.30 -22.59 12.04
CA HIS A 5 -18.80 -22.13 12.25
C HIS A 5 -17.99 -21.92 12.20
N ALA A 6 -17.85 -22.24 12.23
CA ALA A 6 -17.15 -22.18 12.02
C ALA A 6 -16.68 -21.52 11.66
N GLU A 7 -16.70 -21.28 11.27
CA GLU A 7 -16.28 -20.55 10.82
C GLU A 7 -15.81 -19.62 11.18
N SER A 8 -16.01 -19.26 11.68
CA SER A 8 -15.62 -18.43 12.10
C SER A 8 -14.67 -18.40 12.81
N MET A 9 -14.37 -19.08 13.02
CA MET A 9 -13.42 -19.20 13.55
C MET A 9 -12.39 -19.00 13.08
N ASP A 10 -12.50 -18.66 12.46
CA ASP A 10 -11.58 -18.40 11.90
C ASP A 10 -10.81 -17.53 12.37
N PRO A 11 -9.97 -17.47 12.13
CA PRO A 11 -9.04 -16.83 12.53
C PRO A 11 -9.00 -15.64 12.01
N PRO A 12 -8.60 -15.09 12.37
CA PRO A 12 -8.45 -13.98 12.20
C PRO A 12 -8.05 -13.43 11.36
N ARG A 13 -8.15 -13.45 10.98
CA ARG A 13 -8.22 -12.65 10.66
C ARG A 13 -7.43 -11.97 9.89
N ARG A 14 -6.80 -12.60 9.05
CA ARG A 14 -6.14 -11.99 7.96
C ARG A 14 -7.13 -11.57 6.95
N LEU A 15 -7.01 -10.35 6.46
CA LEU A 15 -7.82 -9.88 5.37
C LEU A 15 -7.41 -10.57 4.09
N ALA A 16 -8.36 -10.77 3.17
CA ALA A 16 -8.04 -11.17 1.83
C ALA A 16 -7.10 -10.13 1.21
N PRO A 17 -6.22 -10.52 0.28
CA PRO A 17 -5.24 -9.58 -0.27
C PRO A 17 -5.85 -8.30 -0.82
N GLN A 18 -6.94 -8.38 -1.56
CA GLN A 18 -7.57 -7.18 -2.10
C GLN A 18 -8.10 -6.27 -1.00
N ALA A 19 -8.72 -6.84 0.04
CA ALA A 19 -9.24 -6.07 1.16
C ALA A 19 -8.11 -5.40 1.93
N LEU A 20 -7.00 -6.12 2.14
CA LEU A 20 -5.83 -5.57 2.82
C LEU A 20 -5.29 -4.37 2.05
N LEU A 21 -5.12 -4.50 0.74
CA LEU A 21 -4.56 -3.44 -0.09
C LEU A 21 -5.51 -2.26 -0.21
N THR A 22 -6.81 -2.50 -0.33
CA THR A 22 -7.80 -1.42 -0.33
C THR A 22 -7.72 -0.63 0.96
N SER A 23 -7.59 -1.31 2.09
CA SER A 23 -7.43 -0.67 3.39
C SER A 23 -6.13 0.15 3.46
N LEU A 24 -5.07 -0.36 2.84
CA LEU A 24 -3.79 0.34 2.80
C LEU A 24 -3.90 1.66 2.05
N TYR A 25 -4.55 1.67 0.88
CA TYR A 25 -4.73 2.91 0.13
C TYR A 25 -5.61 3.90 0.88
N ALA A 26 -6.66 3.44 1.54
CA ALA A 26 -7.50 4.31 2.34
C ALA A 26 -6.70 4.94 3.49
N ALA A 27 -5.87 4.15 4.15
CA ALA A 27 -5.02 4.63 5.23
C ALA A 27 -4.01 5.67 4.72
N PHE A 28 -3.42 5.41 3.54
CA PHE A 28 -2.49 6.35 2.94
C PHE A 28 -3.15 7.69 2.69
N ASN A 29 -4.36 7.67 2.12
CA ASN A 29 -5.05 8.92 1.79
C ASN A 29 -5.45 9.72 3.02
N ARG A 30 -5.68 9.07 4.17
CA ARG A 30 -5.98 9.79 5.41
C ARG A 30 -4.73 9.98 6.28
N ARG A 31 -3.55 9.66 5.74
CA ARG A 31 -2.25 9.87 6.40
C ARG A 31 -2.11 9.08 7.70
N ASP A 32 -2.66 7.88 7.73
CA ASP A 32 -2.72 7.05 8.93
C ASP A 32 -1.53 6.10 8.94
N ILE A 33 -0.39 6.58 9.39
CA ILE A 33 0.86 5.81 9.41
C ILE A 33 0.75 4.53 10.25
N PRO A 34 0.18 4.56 11.47
CA PRO A 34 0.10 3.31 12.24
C PRO A 34 -0.64 2.19 11.49
N THR A 35 -1.74 2.49 10.82
CA THR A 35 -2.48 1.49 10.05
C THR A 35 -1.66 1.00 8.86
N LEU A 36 -0.95 1.93 8.18
CA LEU A 36 -0.08 1.56 7.06
C LEU A 36 1.00 0.59 7.51
N LEU A 37 1.70 0.91 8.59
CA LEU A 37 2.81 0.07 9.06
C LEU A 37 2.31 -1.28 9.57
N ALA A 38 1.11 -1.32 10.14
CA ALA A 38 0.54 -2.59 10.62
C ALA A 38 0.25 -3.56 9.47
N ALA A 39 0.12 -3.06 8.25
CA ALA A 39 -0.11 -3.88 7.06
C ALA A 39 1.19 -4.41 6.45
N MET A 40 2.34 -4.09 7.04
CA MET A 40 3.64 -4.38 6.47
C MET A 40 4.48 -5.24 7.42
N THR A 41 5.38 -6.05 6.83
CA THR A 41 6.35 -6.78 7.65
C THR A 41 7.40 -5.81 8.21
N PRO A 42 8.07 -6.17 9.32
CA PRO A 42 9.08 -5.28 9.90
C PRO A 42 10.21 -4.90 8.95
N ASP A 43 10.55 -5.77 8.01
CA ASP A 43 11.63 -5.56 7.05
C ASP A 43 11.11 -5.21 5.65
N VAL A 44 9.92 -4.65 5.55
CA VAL A 44 9.28 -4.31 4.29
C VAL A 44 10.22 -3.55 3.36
N SER A 45 10.12 -3.85 2.06
CA SER A 45 10.87 -3.18 1.00
C SER A 45 9.91 -2.28 0.23
N TRP A 46 10.25 -1.01 0.09
CA TRP A 46 9.36 0.00 -0.48
C TRP A 46 10.10 0.88 -1.48
N PRO A 47 9.49 1.24 -2.60
CA PRO A 47 10.19 2.09 -3.57
C PRO A 47 10.24 3.52 -3.09
N ASN A 48 11.39 4.18 -3.33
CA ASN A 48 11.52 5.60 -3.10
C ASN A 48 11.20 6.32 -4.41
N GLY A 49 9.95 6.77 -4.53
CA GLY A 49 9.47 7.40 -5.76
C GLY A 49 10.05 8.76 -6.01
N TRP A 50 10.69 9.37 -5.02
CA TRP A 50 11.27 10.69 -5.14
C TRP A 50 12.71 10.65 -5.65
N GLU A 51 13.52 9.83 -4.99
CA GLU A 51 14.96 9.84 -5.19
C GLU A 51 15.46 8.60 -5.91
N GLY A 52 14.56 7.65 -6.15
CA GLY A 52 14.94 6.38 -6.74
C GLY A 52 15.44 5.41 -5.69
N GLY A 53 15.53 4.15 -6.08
CA GLY A 53 15.99 3.11 -5.19
C GLY A 53 14.92 2.56 -4.27
N VAL A 54 15.36 1.91 -3.22
CA VAL A 54 14.49 1.16 -2.32
C VAL A 54 14.78 1.56 -0.88
N ILE A 55 13.72 1.68 -0.08
CA ILE A 55 13.82 1.89 1.36
C ILE A 55 13.41 0.61 2.06
N ARG A 56 14.03 0.32 3.20
CA ARG A 56 13.75 -0.90 3.93
C ARG A 56 13.38 -0.60 5.37
N GLY A 57 12.40 -1.37 5.85
CA GLY A 57 11.99 -1.31 7.24
C GLY A 57 10.94 -0.24 7.51
N ARG A 58 10.10 -0.54 8.51
CA ARG A 58 8.98 0.33 8.85
C ARG A 58 9.41 1.75 9.21
N ASP A 59 10.51 1.88 9.95
CA ASP A 59 10.96 3.20 10.40
C ASP A 59 11.36 4.08 9.23
N GLN A 60 12.07 3.52 8.25
CA GLN A 60 12.50 4.28 7.09
C GLN A 60 11.34 4.62 6.18
N VAL A 61 10.40 3.69 6.02
CA VAL A 61 9.20 3.94 5.21
C VAL A 61 8.36 5.04 5.86
N SER A 62 8.19 5.00 7.16
CA SER A 62 7.46 6.04 7.90
C SER A 62 8.11 7.40 7.72
N ALA A 63 9.44 7.48 7.86
CA ALA A 63 10.17 8.74 7.69
C ALA A 63 10.03 9.27 6.27
N TYR A 64 10.08 8.39 5.28
CA TYR A 64 9.91 8.75 3.87
C TYR A 64 8.53 9.39 3.63
N TRP A 65 7.47 8.76 4.14
CA TRP A 65 6.12 9.31 3.97
C TRP A 65 5.96 10.66 4.66
N ARG A 66 6.52 10.81 5.88
CA ARG A 66 6.41 12.09 6.60
C ARG A 66 7.09 13.21 5.81
N ARG A 67 8.27 12.93 5.23
CA ARG A 67 8.95 13.92 4.40
C ARG A 67 8.14 14.24 3.15
N GLN A 68 7.56 13.22 2.52
CA GLN A 68 6.77 13.42 1.31
C GLN A 68 5.54 14.27 1.61
N TRP A 69 4.83 13.97 2.70
CA TRP A 69 3.61 14.70 3.05
C TRP A 69 3.89 16.09 3.59
N ASP A 70 5.11 16.41 3.98
CA ASP A 70 5.49 17.78 4.31
C ASP A 70 5.55 18.66 3.06
N GLN A 71 5.84 18.07 1.91
CA GLN A 71 6.06 18.82 0.67
C GLN A 71 4.92 18.65 -0.31
N LEU A 72 4.26 17.52 -0.30
CA LEU A 72 3.28 17.12 -1.30
C LEU A 72 2.02 16.58 -0.68
N ASP A 73 0.96 16.59 -1.47
CA ASP A 73 -0.34 16.09 -1.04
C ASP A 73 -0.83 15.06 -2.07
N PRO A 74 -0.32 13.83 -2.02
CA PRO A 74 -0.71 12.79 -2.98
C PRO A 74 -2.01 12.09 -2.57
N THR A 75 -2.80 11.72 -3.57
CA THR A 75 -3.99 10.89 -3.40
C THR A 75 -3.87 9.70 -4.33
N VAL A 76 -4.10 8.50 -3.81
CA VAL A 76 -3.99 7.26 -4.57
C VAL A 76 -5.31 6.53 -4.53
N THR A 77 -5.81 6.13 -5.72
CA THR A 77 -7.08 5.44 -5.85
C THR A 77 -6.87 4.14 -6.62
N PRO A 78 -7.03 2.98 -5.96
CA PRO A 78 -6.92 1.72 -6.68
C PRO A 78 -8.12 1.54 -7.58
N THR A 79 -7.89 1.16 -8.85
CA THR A 79 -8.96 1.00 -9.83
C THR A 79 -9.10 -0.43 -10.32
N ALA A 80 -8.07 -1.26 -10.19
CA ALA A 80 -8.14 -2.66 -10.60
C ALA A 80 -7.10 -3.48 -9.85
N PHE A 81 -7.41 -4.75 -9.62
CA PHE A 81 -6.50 -5.68 -8.95
C PHE A 81 -6.34 -6.91 -9.84
N ARG A 82 -5.13 -7.44 -9.91
CA ARG A 82 -4.84 -8.64 -10.69
C ARG A 82 -3.78 -9.46 -9.97
N THR A 83 -4.03 -10.77 -9.85
CA THR A 83 -3.01 -11.68 -9.33
C THR A 83 -2.10 -12.10 -10.47
N GLU A 84 -0.80 -11.94 -10.29
CA GLU A 84 0.19 -12.31 -11.30
C GLU A 84 0.56 -13.79 -11.18
N ALA A 85 1.23 -14.31 -12.23
CA ALA A 85 1.55 -15.73 -12.29
C ALA A 85 2.42 -16.18 -11.12
N ASP A 86 3.26 -15.28 -10.57
CA ASP A 86 4.13 -15.60 -9.45
C ASP A 86 3.48 -15.32 -8.08
N GLY A 87 2.19 -15.01 -8.07
CA GLY A 87 1.46 -14.77 -6.82
C GLY A 87 1.45 -13.35 -6.33
N ARG A 88 2.20 -12.46 -6.96
CA ARG A 88 2.15 -11.05 -6.59
C ARG A 88 0.83 -10.43 -7.02
N ILE A 89 0.47 -9.34 -6.38
CA ILE A 89 -0.78 -8.63 -6.69
C ILE A 89 -0.42 -7.32 -7.39
N ALA A 90 -0.90 -7.16 -8.62
CA ALA A 90 -0.71 -5.92 -9.37
C ALA A 90 -1.96 -5.06 -9.20
N VAL A 91 -1.78 -3.83 -8.74
CA VAL A 91 -2.86 -2.89 -8.52
C VAL A 91 -2.69 -1.73 -9.48
N THR A 92 -3.71 -1.46 -10.28
CA THR A 92 -3.74 -0.27 -11.10
C THR A 92 -4.18 0.89 -10.23
N VAL A 93 -3.41 1.95 -10.19
CA VAL A 93 -3.62 3.06 -9.26
C VAL A 93 -3.68 4.37 -10.04
N HIS A 94 -4.74 5.13 -9.83
CA HIS A 94 -4.81 6.51 -10.29
C HIS A 94 -4.17 7.37 -9.20
N GLN A 95 -3.13 8.09 -9.56
CA GLN A 95 -2.37 8.88 -8.60
C GLN A 95 -2.41 10.34 -9.01
N VAL A 96 -2.85 11.19 -8.09
CA VAL A 96 -2.89 12.64 -8.27
C VAL A 96 -2.04 13.25 -7.18
N VAL A 97 -1.10 14.10 -7.57
CA VAL A 97 -0.22 14.76 -6.61
C VAL A 97 -0.46 16.27 -6.69
N HIS A 98 -0.81 16.85 -5.56
CA HIS A 98 -0.94 18.29 -5.42
C HIS A 98 0.23 18.83 -4.61
N ASP A 99 0.58 20.10 -4.82
CA ASP A 99 1.48 20.77 -3.89
C ASP A 99 0.65 21.28 -2.69
N LYS A 100 1.31 21.91 -1.74
CA LYS A 100 0.64 22.38 -0.53
C LYS A 100 -0.29 23.56 -0.77
N ALA A 101 -0.17 24.20 -1.92
CA ALA A 101 -1.07 25.29 -2.31
C ALA A 101 -2.27 24.77 -3.12
N GLY A 102 -2.32 23.46 -3.41
CA GLY A 102 -3.43 22.86 -4.12
C GLY A 102 -3.26 22.73 -5.61
N ALA A 103 -2.12 23.17 -6.16
CA ALA A 103 -1.86 23.02 -7.59
C ALA A 103 -1.57 21.56 -7.94
N THR A 104 -2.11 21.07 -9.03
CA THR A 104 -1.88 19.71 -9.49
C THR A 104 -0.52 19.62 -10.15
N LEU A 105 0.37 18.80 -9.58
CA LEU A 105 1.72 18.57 -10.10
C LEU A 105 1.78 17.34 -10.98
N ALA A 106 0.96 16.34 -10.72
CA ALA A 106 0.94 15.10 -11.49
C ALA A 106 -0.45 14.48 -11.41
N ASP A 107 -0.85 13.84 -12.50
CA ASP A 107 -2.13 13.13 -12.56
C ASP A 107 -1.91 12.02 -13.58
N HIS A 108 -1.69 10.81 -13.08
CA HIS A 108 -1.35 9.69 -13.96
C HIS A 108 -1.77 8.36 -13.34
N THR A 109 -1.65 7.31 -14.14
CA THR A 109 -1.95 5.95 -13.71
C THR A 109 -0.65 5.17 -13.64
N VAL A 110 -0.45 4.46 -12.54
CA VAL A 110 0.71 3.59 -12.36
C VAL A 110 0.24 2.23 -11.90
N THR A 111 1.13 1.25 -11.91
CA THR A 111 0.85 -0.08 -11.37
C THR A 111 1.76 -0.30 -10.16
N HIS A 112 1.15 -0.64 -9.03
CA HIS A 112 1.86 -1.05 -7.83
C HIS A 112 1.81 -2.56 -7.74
N VAL A 113 2.97 -3.22 -7.61
CA VAL A 113 3.03 -4.67 -7.52
C VAL A 113 3.49 -5.06 -6.14
N TYR A 114 2.65 -5.83 -5.45
CA TYR A 114 2.85 -6.19 -4.06
C TYR A 114 3.19 -7.66 -3.91
N ARG A 115 4.17 -7.95 -3.07
CA ARG A 115 4.43 -9.29 -2.59
C ARG A 115 3.95 -9.36 -1.15
N LEU A 116 3.17 -10.40 -0.84
CA LEU A 116 2.63 -10.59 0.51
C LEU A 116 3.26 -11.83 1.13
N GLY A 117 3.50 -11.77 2.43
CA GLY A 117 3.94 -12.89 3.22
C GLY A 117 3.20 -12.88 4.53
N ASP A 118 2.59 -14.02 4.89
CA ASP A 118 1.80 -14.15 6.12
C ASP A 118 0.69 -13.10 6.24
N GLY A 119 0.13 -12.70 5.09
CA GLY A 119 -0.97 -11.73 5.09
C GLY A 119 -0.54 -10.29 5.26
N LEU A 120 0.76 -10.00 5.14
CA LEU A 120 1.29 -8.64 5.24
C LEU A 120 2.11 -8.32 3.99
N VAL A 121 2.27 -7.03 3.71
CA VAL A 121 3.09 -6.58 2.59
C VAL A 121 4.56 -6.76 2.95
N THR A 122 5.29 -7.51 2.15
CA THR A 122 6.74 -7.66 2.32
C THR A 122 7.50 -6.77 1.35
N GLU A 123 6.90 -6.44 0.21
CA GLU A 123 7.58 -5.68 -0.82
C GLU A 123 6.56 -5.04 -1.74
N MET A 124 6.87 -3.84 -2.22
CA MET A 124 6.11 -3.20 -3.28
C MET A 124 7.06 -2.62 -4.30
N GLU A 125 6.71 -2.69 -5.57
CA GLU A 125 7.45 -2.00 -6.62
C GLU A 125 6.47 -1.26 -7.52
N ILE A 126 6.96 -0.22 -8.20
CA ILE A 126 6.15 0.59 -9.10
C ILE A 126 6.52 0.25 -10.52
N ARG A 127 5.50 -0.03 -11.35
CA ARG A 127 5.64 -0.17 -12.80
C ARG A 127 4.87 0.94 -13.47
N GLU A 128 5.46 1.49 -14.51
CA GLU A 128 4.81 2.57 -15.25
C GLU A 128 4.32 2.15 -16.60
#